data_7b812ea10bf5729ff1f1b51307bfcb05
#
_entry.id   7b812ea10bf5729ff1f1b51307bfcb05
#
_cell.length_a   1.000
_cell.length_b   1.000
_cell.length_c   1.000
_cell.angle_alpha   90.00
_cell.angle_beta   90.00
_cell.angle_gamma   90.00
#
_symmetry.space_group_name_H-M   'P 1'
#
loop_
_entity.id
_entity.type
_entity.pdbx_description
1 polymer ?
#
loop_
_entity_poly.entity_id
_entity_poly.type
_entity_poly.pdbx_seq_one_letter_code
_entity_poly.pdbx_strand_id
1 'polypeptide(L)'
;MRFGPVWPLQTPTPTPTETATEVATDIGGLLPFDIPMWVVNIGESLIVIGLAIVVSRLLVRLLGRRVAQQFRRPSLTRTALRGIRASVYIFALLTILNIYGLRLTDIGLSVAIFSAVVGVVLAPILGSLISGMFLLADQPYEIGDMIELVDTGQQGFVEDITLRHTKVFTLDNTFLVIPNGEIRQRDVVNYSAEDSRTRLSLDVLVTYESDIAVARSLIEAAAREVDNVIAGGPDIRVGAARYPASPTVYINNFADHGVLLTLRYWVTEPYKLLAARSKVQTNVWRRLEDANVEIAYPHSHLYFDDTSGEMNVSLTNGLGGLDGVDRSHTATGDA
;
A
#
# COMPACT_ATOMS: atom_id res chain seq x y z
N MET A 1 -31.15 60.71 58.90
CA MET A 1 -29.77 60.84 58.44
C MET A 1 -29.43 59.66 57.59
N ARG A 2 -29.40 59.85 56.24
CA ARG A 2 -29.05 58.79 55.27
C ARG A 2 -27.62 59.06 54.83
N PHE A 3 -26.70 58.15 55.10
CA PHE A 3 -25.38 58.18 54.53
C PHE A 3 -25.43 57.50 53.16
N GLY A 4 -25.07 58.28 52.12
CA GLY A 4 -24.93 57.75 50.72
C GLY A 4 -23.62 56.98 50.57
N PRO A 5 -23.54 56.02 49.60
CA PRO A 5 -22.36 55.24 49.39
C PRO A 5 -21.22 56.06 48.76
N VAL A 6 -20.04 55.97 49.30
CA VAL A 6 -18.80 56.55 48.79
C VAL A 6 -18.25 55.62 47.73
N TRP A 7 -18.07 56.12 46.55
CA TRP A 7 -17.42 55.42 45.43
C TRP A 7 -15.91 55.49 45.61
N PRO A 8 -15.19 54.36 45.45
CA PRO A 8 -13.74 54.40 45.48
C PRO A 8 -13.21 55.03 44.16
N LEU A 9 -12.26 55.93 44.33
CA LEU A 9 -11.49 56.57 43.28
C LEU A 9 -10.78 55.50 42.47
N GLN A 10 -11.09 55.43 41.15
CA GLN A 10 -10.34 54.62 40.20
C GLN A 10 -8.96 55.23 40.03
N THR A 11 -7.93 54.53 40.46
CA THR A 11 -6.55 54.78 40.09
C THR A 11 -6.39 54.52 38.59
N PRO A 12 -5.77 55.41 37.80
CA PRO A 12 -5.52 55.17 36.42
C PRO A 12 -4.59 53.96 36.26
N THR A 13 -5.06 52.96 35.53
CA THR A 13 -4.23 51.84 35.09
C THR A 13 -3.10 52.38 34.21
N PRO A 14 -1.83 52.07 34.45
CA PRO A 14 -0.76 52.48 33.57
C PRO A 14 -0.93 51.80 32.22
N THR A 15 -1.03 52.62 31.20
CA THR A 15 -0.95 52.18 29.79
C THR A 15 0.33 51.37 29.59
N PRO A 16 0.29 50.18 28.96
CA PRO A 16 1.51 49.43 28.67
C PRO A 16 2.39 50.27 27.77
N THR A 17 3.55 50.54 28.27
CA THR A 17 4.63 51.32 27.68
C THR A 17 5.01 50.82 26.31
N GLU A 18 4.84 51.66 25.29
CA GLU A 18 5.39 51.54 23.97
C GLU A 18 6.94 51.68 23.92
N THR A 19 7.66 51.10 24.85
CA THR A 19 9.09 51.37 25.05
C THR A 19 10.02 50.21 24.64
N ALA A 20 9.57 49.24 23.86
CA ALA A 20 10.42 48.12 23.46
C ALA A 20 10.79 48.08 21.98
N THR A 21 10.24 48.97 21.12
CA THR A 21 10.45 48.89 19.69
C THR A 21 11.30 50.06 19.14
N GLU A 22 11.64 51.03 19.94
CA GLU A 22 12.31 52.25 19.50
C GLU A 22 13.84 52.24 19.68
N VAL A 23 14.43 51.17 20.23
CA VAL A 23 15.88 51.12 20.52
C VAL A 23 16.73 50.55 19.35
N ALA A 24 16.15 50.13 18.27
CA ALA A 24 16.89 49.35 17.25
C ALA A 24 17.28 50.11 15.97
N THR A 25 17.01 51.40 15.80
CA THR A 25 17.25 52.04 14.51
C THR A 25 17.72 53.50 14.51
N ASP A 26 18.30 53.99 15.61
CA ASP A 26 18.94 55.32 15.54
C ASP A 26 20.48 55.23 15.34
N ILE A 27 20.89 54.71 14.18
CA ILE A 27 22.28 54.87 13.70
C ILE A 27 22.54 56.32 13.24
N GLY A 28 21.48 57.11 12.97
CA GLY A 28 21.60 58.52 12.55
C GLY A 28 22.16 59.43 13.65
N GLY A 29 21.97 59.10 14.95
CA GLY A 29 22.47 59.90 16.06
C GLY A 29 23.99 59.82 16.33
N LEU A 30 24.71 58.92 15.64
CA LEU A 30 26.15 58.75 15.81
C LEU A 30 27.00 59.53 14.79
N LEU A 31 26.37 60.18 13.81
CA LEU A 31 27.11 60.95 12.78
C LEU A 31 26.85 62.44 12.93
N PRO A 32 27.87 63.31 12.86
CA PRO A 32 27.77 64.75 13.09
C PRO A 32 27.13 65.54 11.94
N PHE A 33 26.44 64.88 11.02
CA PHE A 33 25.78 65.49 9.86
C PHE A 33 24.34 64.98 9.78
N ASP A 34 23.37 65.87 9.54
CA ASP A 34 21.99 65.54 9.20
C ASP A 34 21.93 64.80 7.86
N ILE A 35 22.05 63.48 7.89
CA ILE A 35 21.94 62.66 6.71
C ILE A 35 20.45 62.45 6.41
N PRO A 36 19.97 62.82 5.23
CA PRO A 36 18.56 62.58 4.88
C PRO A 36 18.25 61.06 4.96
N MET A 37 17.10 60.68 5.55
CA MET A 37 16.70 59.30 5.76
C MET A 37 16.71 58.46 4.47
N TRP A 38 16.48 59.07 3.30
CA TRP A 38 16.57 58.33 2.02
C TRP A 38 18.00 57.84 1.71
N VAL A 39 19.05 58.56 2.18
CA VAL A 39 20.45 58.13 2.02
C VAL A 39 20.75 56.96 2.92
N VAL A 40 20.22 56.94 4.15
CA VAL A 40 20.36 55.83 5.07
C VAL A 40 19.66 54.56 4.50
N ASN A 41 18.42 54.70 4.04
CA ASN A 41 17.68 53.59 3.43
C ASN A 41 18.39 53.02 2.18
N ILE A 42 18.99 53.85 1.38
CA ILE A 42 19.80 53.38 0.23
C ILE A 42 21.06 52.63 0.73
N GLY A 43 21.74 53.13 1.77
CA GLY A 43 22.90 52.47 2.36
C GLY A 43 22.56 51.10 2.90
N GLU A 44 21.47 50.96 3.68
CA GLU A 44 20.95 49.70 4.21
C GLU A 44 20.60 48.75 3.07
N SER A 45 19.90 49.22 2.04
CA SER A 45 19.52 48.40 0.89
C SER A 45 20.77 47.85 0.16
N LEU A 46 21.82 48.63 0.01
CA LEU A 46 23.08 48.20 -0.60
C LEU A 46 23.77 47.12 0.25
N ILE A 47 23.77 47.27 1.58
CA ILE A 47 24.29 46.28 2.51
C ILE A 47 23.49 44.95 2.40
N VAL A 48 22.17 45.04 2.35
CA VAL A 48 21.31 43.85 2.20
C VAL A 48 21.57 43.13 0.87
N ILE A 49 21.72 43.87 -0.23
CA ILE A 49 22.04 43.30 -1.54
C ILE A 49 23.43 42.64 -1.51
N GLY A 50 24.43 43.32 -0.94
CA GLY A 50 25.79 42.78 -0.80
C GLY A 50 25.80 41.49 0.01
N LEU A 51 25.10 41.50 1.14
CA LEU A 51 24.94 40.30 2.00
C LEU A 51 24.22 39.17 1.27
N ALA A 52 23.15 39.47 0.54
CA ALA A 52 22.38 38.45 -0.24
C ALA A 52 23.26 37.80 -1.31
N ILE A 53 24.14 38.60 -1.99
CA ILE A 53 25.07 38.05 -2.98
C ILE A 53 26.10 37.13 -2.30
N VAL A 54 26.64 37.51 -1.16
CA VAL A 54 27.62 36.71 -0.41
C VAL A 54 26.97 35.42 0.09
N VAL A 55 25.81 35.52 0.75
CA VAL A 55 25.04 34.37 1.27
C VAL A 55 24.62 33.42 0.14
N SER A 56 24.13 33.97 -0.97
CA SER A 56 23.77 33.17 -2.14
C SER A 56 24.97 32.39 -2.70
N ARG A 57 26.13 33.03 -2.82
CA ARG A 57 27.38 32.37 -3.29
C ARG A 57 27.85 31.30 -2.31
N LEU A 58 27.78 31.59 -1.01
CA LEU A 58 28.15 30.65 0.05
C LEU A 58 27.23 29.41 0.06
N LEU A 59 25.94 29.63 0.05
CA LEU A 59 24.95 28.53 0.02
C LEU A 59 25.10 27.66 -1.23
N VAL A 60 25.23 28.26 -2.41
CA VAL A 60 25.49 27.52 -3.64
C VAL A 60 26.79 26.73 -3.59
N ARG A 61 27.84 27.28 -2.95
CA ARG A 61 29.12 26.59 -2.80
C ARG A 61 29.07 25.45 -1.81
N LEU A 62 28.37 25.63 -0.67
CA LEU A 62 28.21 24.60 0.39
C LEU A 62 27.28 23.48 -0.03
N LEU A 63 26.09 23.83 -0.55
CA LEU A 63 25.08 22.84 -0.94
C LEU A 63 25.35 22.27 -2.34
N GLY A 64 26.03 22.99 -3.20
CA GLY A 64 26.24 22.58 -4.59
C GLY A 64 26.95 21.23 -4.73
N ARG A 65 27.92 20.94 -3.85
CA ARG A 65 28.61 19.65 -3.85
C ARG A 65 27.68 18.50 -3.45
N ARG A 66 26.86 18.70 -2.39
CA ARG A 66 25.89 17.68 -1.92
C ARG A 66 24.75 17.47 -2.93
N VAL A 67 24.21 18.56 -3.47
CA VAL A 67 23.17 18.52 -4.51
C VAL A 67 23.68 17.84 -5.79
N ALA A 68 24.91 18.11 -6.21
CA ALA A 68 25.53 17.48 -7.39
C ALA A 68 25.75 15.96 -7.20
N GLN A 69 26.01 15.50 -5.99
CA GLN A 69 26.18 14.06 -5.70
C GLN A 69 24.84 13.30 -5.68
N GLN A 70 23.74 13.97 -5.31
CA GLN A 70 22.42 13.37 -5.22
C GLN A 70 21.73 13.23 -6.59
N PHE A 71 22.03 14.11 -7.54
CA PHE A 71 21.37 14.12 -8.84
C PHE A 71 22.29 13.65 -9.94
N ARG A 72 22.02 12.47 -10.52
CA ARG A 72 22.73 11.93 -11.69
C ARG A 72 22.56 12.76 -12.98
N ARG A 73 21.56 13.67 -13.03
CA ARG A 73 21.27 14.50 -14.20
C ARG A 73 21.71 15.95 -13.96
N PRO A 74 22.65 16.51 -14.73
CA PRO A 74 23.19 17.88 -14.53
C PRO A 74 22.13 18.98 -14.64
N SER A 75 21.03 18.74 -15.38
CA SER A 75 19.93 19.70 -15.51
C SER A 75 19.20 19.95 -14.20
N LEU A 76 18.95 18.92 -13.40
CA LEU A 76 18.25 19.01 -12.11
C LEU A 76 19.09 19.75 -11.08
N THR A 77 20.38 19.50 -11.04
CA THR A 77 21.33 20.21 -10.16
C THR A 77 21.31 21.71 -10.42
N ARG A 78 21.34 22.12 -11.70
CA ARG A 78 21.28 23.54 -12.07
C ARG A 78 19.98 24.21 -11.66
N THR A 79 18.85 23.51 -11.83
CA THR A 79 17.53 24.01 -11.45
C THR A 79 17.39 24.14 -9.93
N ALA A 80 17.85 23.18 -9.16
CA ALA A 80 17.84 23.24 -7.69
C ALA A 80 18.70 24.41 -7.17
N LEU A 81 19.91 24.59 -7.72
CA LEU A 81 20.77 25.71 -7.33
C LEU A 81 20.24 27.09 -7.73
N ARG A 82 19.51 27.17 -8.86
CA ARG A 82 18.78 28.39 -9.23
C ARG A 82 17.65 28.69 -8.25
N GLY A 83 16.91 27.65 -7.81
CA GLY A 83 15.86 27.78 -6.79
C GLY A 83 16.41 28.35 -5.47
N ILE A 84 17.51 27.79 -4.95
CA ILE A 84 18.19 28.29 -3.74
C ILE A 84 18.57 29.75 -3.89
N ARG A 85 19.15 30.11 -5.03
CA ARG A 85 19.57 31.51 -5.31
C ARG A 85 18.36 32.45 -5.37
N ALA A 86 17.28 32.03 -6.04
CA ALA A 86 16.02 32.79 -6.13
C ALA A 86 15.42 33.03 -4.75
N SER A 87 15.42 32.04 -3.87
CA SER A 87 14.89 32.18 -2.50
C SER A 87 15.67 33.23 -1.70
N VAL A 88 17.02 33.25 -1.80
CA VAL A 88 17.84 34.26 -1.12
C VAL A 88 17.52 35.65 -1.64
N TYR A 89 17.36 35.82 -2.96
CA TYR A 89 17.05 37.14 -3.53
C TYR A 89 15.61 37.60 -3.20
N ILE A 90 14.64 36.66 -3.13
CA ILE A 90 13.29 37.02 -2.69
C ILE A 90 13.32 37.49 -1.23
N PHE A 91 14.07 36.80 -0.35
CA PHE A 91 14.21 37.25 1.04
C PHE A 91 14.86 38.61 1.17
N ALA A 92 15.92 38.87 0.41
CA ALA A 92 16.56 40.18 0.36
C ALA A 92 15.63 41.29 -0.14
N LEU A 93 14.83 41.00 -1.17
CA LEU A 93 13.80 41.91 -1.68
C LEU A 93 12.78 42.27 -0.61
N LEU A 94 12.26 41.28 0.12
CA LEU A 94 11.30 41.51 1.21
C LEU A 94 11.89 42.34 2.33
N THR A 95 13.18 42.15 2.65
CA THR A 95 13.91 42.98 3.62
C THR A 95 14.02 44.42 3.13
N ILE A 96 14.35 44.64 1.87
CA ILE A 96 14.41 45.97 1.27
C ILE A 96 13.04 46.65 1.29
N LEU A 97 11.95 45.94 0.90
CA LEU A 97 10.60 46.50 0.98
C LEU A 97 10.27 46.97 2.41
N ASN A 98 10.69 46.22 3.43
CA ASN A 98 10.50 46.60 4.83
C ASN A 98 11.23 47.89 5.19
N ILE A 99 12.46 48.09 4.71
CA ILE A 99 13.25 49.34 4.89
C ILE A 99 12.49 50.56 4.32
N TYR A 100 11.79 50.39 3.21
CA TYR A 100 10.99 51.45 2.58
C TYR A 100 9.56 51.59 3.15
N GLY A 101 9.30 50.95 4.30
CA GLY A 101 8.03 51.10 5.04
C GLY A 101 6.88 50.24 4.55
N LEU A 102 7.08 49.37 3.56
CA LEU A 102 6.11 48.36 3.15
C LEU A 102 6.14 47.21 4.18
N ARG A 103 5.25 47.27 5.15
CA ARG A 103 5.19 46.24 6.20
C ARG A 103 4.73 44.92 5.63
N LEU A 104 5.39 43.82 6.05
CA LEU A 104 4.97 42.47 5.69
C LEU A 104 3.50 42.17 6.10
N THR A 105 2.97 42.91 7.07
CA THR A 105 1.55 42.84 7.45
C THR A 105 0.60 43.26 6.34
N ASP A 106 1.00 44.20 5.48
CA ASP A 106 0.14 44.78 4.44
C ASP A 106 0.00 43.84 3.23
N ILE A 107 1.03 43.00 3.01
CA ILE A 107 1.04 41.95 1.97
C ILE A 107 0.86 40.57 2.56
N GLY A 108 0.73 40.44 3.90
CA GLY A 108 0.70 39.17 4.61
C GLY A 108 -0.40 38.23 4.13
N LEU A 109 -1.59 38.76 3.87
CA LEU A 109 -2.70 37.96 3.36
C LEU A 109 -2.41 37.38 1.96
N SER A 110 -1.85 38.22 1.06
CA SER A 110 -1.50 37.78 -0.30
C SER A 110 -0.39 36.71 -0.28
N VAL A 111 0.62 36.88 0.57
CA VAL A 111 1.71 35.91 0.77
C VAL A 111 1.16 34.63 1.40
N ALA A 112 0.25 34.73 2.37
CA ALA A 112 -0.37 33.58 2.99
C ALA A 112 -1.20 32.76 1.99
N ILE A 113 -2.02 33.41 1.17
CA ILE A 113 -2.83 32.76 0.11
C ILE A 113 -1.89 32.09 -0.90
N PHE A 114 -0.88 32.81 -1.39
CA PHE A 114 0.09 32.23 -2.33
C PHE A 114 0.83 31.03 -1.75
N SER A 115 1.29 31.13 -0.49
CA SER A 115 1.96 30.04 0.20
C SER A 115 1.05 28.82 0.40
N ALA A 116 -0.23 29.05 0.72
CA ALA A 116 -1.20 27.98 0.84
C ALA A 116 -1.41 27.26 -0.49
N VAL A 117 -1.56 27.97 -1.59
CA VAL A 117 -1.69 27.40 -2.94
C VAL A 117 -0.46 26.58 -3.30
N VAL A 118 0.75 27.14 -3.11
CA VAL A 118 2.01 26.44 -3.37
C VAL A 118 2.12 25.21 -2.48
N GLY A 119 1.74 25.29 -1.21
CA GLY A 119 1.75 24.19 -0.26
C GLY A 119 0.85 23.03 -0.71
N VAL A 120 -0.38 23.33 -1.15
CA VAL A 120 -1.31 22.32 -1.66
C VAL A 120 -0.77 21.63 -2.91
N VAL A 121 -0.17 22.38 -3.83
CA VAL A 121 0.41 21.82 -5.06
C VAL A 121 1.65 20.94 -4.76
N LEU A 122 2.47 21.32 -3.77
CA LEU A 122 3.68 20.58 -3.41
C LEU A 122 3.43 19.40 -2.45
N ALA A 123 2.30 19.39 -1.71
CA ALA A 123 2.01 18.39 -0.71
C ALA A 123 2.09 16.93 -1.22
N PRO A 124 1.56 16.56 -2.42
CA PRO A 124 1.68 15.19 -2.93
C PRO A 124 3.13 14.78 -3.22
N ILE A 125 3.94 15.73 -3.70
CA ILE A 125 5.36 15.48 -4.02
C ILE A 125 6.14 15.21 -2.73
N LEU A 126 5.95 16.05 -1.72
CA LEU A 126 6.57 15.87 -0.41
C LEU A 126 6.08 14.60 0.28
N GLY A 127 4.79 14.29 0.17
CA GLY A 127 4.21 13.06 0.68
C GLY A 127 4.88 11.81 0.12
N SER A 128 5.08 11.75 -1.19
CA SER A 128 5.79 10.63 -1.84
C SER A 128 7.25 10.50 -1.40
N LEU A 129 7.96 11.61 -1.23
CA LEU A 129 9.36 11.60 -0.75
C LEU A 129 9.46 11.12 0.70
N ILE A 130 8.57 11.61 1.56
CA ILE A 130 8.50 11.21 2.97
C ILE A 130 8.14 9.72 3.06
N SER A 131 7.16 9.26 2.29
CA SER A 131 6.78 7.83 2.24
C SER A 131 7.94 6.95 1.78
N GLY A 132 8.69 7.38 0.78
CA GLY A 132 9.89 6.65 0.32
C GLY A 132 11.00 6.61 1.37
N MET A 133 11.17 7.67 2.14
CA MET A 133 12.15 7.70 3.23
C MET A 133 11.75 6.73 4.36
N PHE A 134 10.46 6.67 4.74
CA PHE A 134 9.96 5.71 5.71
C PHE A 134 10.06 4.28 5.20
N LEU A 135 9.75 4.04 3.93
CA LEU A 135 9.87 2.73 3.32
C LEU A 135 11.31 2.20 3.40
N LEU A 136 12.30 3.04 3.13
CA LEU A 136 13.71 2.70 3.24
C LEU A 136 14.19 2.55 4.70
N ALA A 137 13.52 3.19 5.66
CA ALA A 137 13.85 3.09 7.07
C ALA A 137 13.22 1.88 7.75
N ASP A 138 11.95 1.59 7.45
CA ASP A 138 11.17 0.51 8.07
C ASP A 138 11.36 -0.84 7.36
N GLN A 139 11.76 -0.82 6.09
CA GLN A 139 12.08 -1.98 5.24
C GLN A 139 11.04 -3.12 5.34
N PRO A 140 9.75 -2.88 5.10
CA PRO A 140 8.73 -3.92 5.13
C PRO A 140 8.96 -4.99 4.05
N TYR A 141 9.76 -4.68 3.04
CA TYR A 141 10.30 -5.57 2.02
C TYR A 141 11.63 -5.00 1.50
N GLU A 142 12.46 -5.88 0.95
CA GLU A 142 13.79 -5.57 0.42
C GLU A 142 13.87 -5.85 -1.09
N ILE A 143 14.97 -5.40 -1.71
CA ILE A 143 15.26 -5.73 -3.11
C ILE A 143 15.52 -7.23 -3.22
N GLY A 144 14.78 -7.90 -4.09
CA GLY A 144 14.80 -9.35 -4.27
C GLY A 144 13.62 -10.07 -3.62
N ASP A 145 12.86 -9.43 -2.73
CA ASP A 145 11.67 -10.02 -2.13
C ASP A 145 10.55 -10.18 -3.16
N MET A 146 9.80 -11.26 -3.03
CA MET A 146 8.55 -11.44 -3.75
C MET A 146 7.40 -10.85 -2.94
N ILE A 147 6.70 -9.89 -3.52
CA ILE A 147 5.57 -9.21 -2.90
C ILE A 147 4.30 -9.33 -3.73
N GLU A 148 3.17 -9.20 -3.06
CA GLU A 148 1.84 -9.09 -3.66
C GLU A 148 1.13 -7.85 -3.13
N LEU A 149 0.50 -7.11 -4.03
CA LEU A 149 -0.42 -6.04 -3.71
C LEU A 149 -1.82 -6.63 -3.59
N VAL A 150 -2.37 -6.68 -2.38
CA VAL A 150 -3.62 -7.39 -2.08
C VAL A 150 -4.82 -6.84 -2.86
N ASP A 151 -4.86 -5.53 -3.06
CA ASP A 151 -5.97 -4.83 -3.75
C ASP A 151 -6.08 -5.15 -5.26
N THR A 152 -4.93 -5.40 -5.90
CA THR A 152 -4.85 -5.68 -7.35
C THR A 152 -4.48 -7.12 -7.67
N GLY A 153 -4.01 -7.89 -6.68
CA GLY A 153 -3.50 -9.24 -6.86
C GLY A 153 -2.20 -9.31 -7.69
N GLN A 154 -1.56 -8.17 -7.93
CA GLN A 154 -0.31 -8.13 -8.70
C GLN A 154 0.85 -8.65 -7.86
N GLN A 155 1.58 -9.60 -8.41
CA GLN A 155 2.71 -10.26 -7.76
C GLN A 155 4.00 -10.05 -8.55
N GLY A 156 5.12 -9.97 -7.85
CA GLY A 156 6.42 -9.88 -8.49
C GLY A 156 7.57 -9.67 -7.52
N PHE A 157 8.79 -9.61 -8.09
CA PHE A 157 10.01 -9.35 -7.33
C PHE A 157 10.33 -7.87 -7.28
N VAL A 158 10.68 -7.39 -6.11
CA VAL A 158 11.17 -6.01 -5.93
C VAL A 158 12.54 -5.89 -6.58
N GLU A 159 12.65 -5.08 -7.64
CA GLU A 159 13.92 -4.87 -8.36
C GLU A 159 14.68 -3.65 -7.84
N ASP A 160 13.97 -2.57 -7.54
CA ASP A 160 14.59 -1.32 -7.10
C ASP A 160 13.64 -0.52 -6.21
N ILE A 161 14.17 0.08 -5.15
CA ILE A 161 13.46 0.97 -4.25
C ILE A 161 14.14 2.32 -4.27
N THR A 162 13.47 3.31 -4.85
CA THR A 162 13.95 4.71 -4.87
C THR A 162 13.17 5.56 -3.86
N LEU A 163 13.57 6.82 -3.65
CA LEU A 163 12.79 7.74 -2.80
C LEU A 163 11.37 8.02 -3.31
N ARG A 164 11.11 7.85 -4.60
CA ARG A 164 9.81 8.21 -5.21
C ARG A 164 8.94 7.03 -5.58
N HIS A 165 9.55 5.93 -5.96
CA HIS A 165 8.83 4.76 -6.48
C HIS A 165 9.59 3.47 -6.16
N THR A 166 8.83 2.41 -6.06
CA THR A 166 9.29 1.03 -6.03
C THR A 166 9.04 0.41 -7.40
N LYS A 167 10.03 -0.32 -7.93
CA LYS A 167 9.89 -1.10 -9.16
C LYS A 167 9.73 -2.56 -8.80
N VAL A 168 8.71 -3.18 -9.37
CA VAL A 168 8.42 -4.60 -9.21
C VAL A 168 8.47 -5.28 -10.58
N PHE A 169 9.25 -6.32 -10.71
CA PHE A 169 9.28 -7.17 -11.88
C PHE A 169 8.23 -8.26 -11.72
N THR A 170 7.16 -8.21 -12.51
CA THR A 170 6.03 -9.12 -12.37
C THR A 170 6.33 -10.50 -12.92
N LEU A 171 5.55 -11.50 -12.49
CA LEU A 171 5.67 -12.88 -12.99
C LEU A 171 5.31 -13.00 -14.50
N ASP A 172 4.65 -11.99 -15.06
CA ASP A 172 4.31 -11.90 -16.47
C ASP A 172 5.41 -11.23 -17.34
N ASN A 173 6.62 -11.13 -16.80
CA ASN A 173 7.78 -10.52 -17.49
C ASN A 173 7.56 -9.03 -17.82
N THR A 174 6.90 -8.28 -16.94
CA THR A 174 6.63 -6.85 -17.09
C THR A 174 7.12 -6.07 -15.87
N PHE A 175 7.30 -4.75 -16.03
CA PHE A 175 7.65 -3.87 -14.93
C PHE A 175 6.43 -3.10 -14.44
N LEU A 176 6.21 -3.16 -13.13
CA LEU A 176 5.27 -2.34 -12.42
C LEU A 176 6.06 -1.27 -11.65
N VAL A 177 5.74 0.01 -11.88
CA VAL A 177 6.35 1.13 -11.19
C VAL A 177 5.30 1.81 -10.32
N ILE A 178 5.46 1.71 -9.00
CA ILE A 178 4.48 2.17 -8.04
C ILE A 178 5.05 3.36 -7.25
N PRO A 179 4.36 4.51 -7.22
CA PRO A 179 4.75 5.62 -6.35
C PRO A 179 4.76 5.19 -4.87
N ASN A 180 5.81 5.51 -4.11
CA ASN A 180 5.90 5.09 -2.71
C ASN A 180 4.77 5.64 -1.82
N GLY A 181 4.19 6.77 -2.19
CA GLY A 181 3.00 7.31 -1.53
C GLY A 181 1.76 6.43 -1.68
N GLU A 182 1.64 5.71 -2.79
CA GLU A 182 0.54 4.78 -3.05
C GLU A 182 0.80 3.42 -2.39
N ILE A 183 2.01 2.86 -2.53
CA ILE A 183 2.32 1.53 -1.98
C ILE A 183 2.17 1.52 -0.45
N ARG A 184 2.46 2.63 0.22
CA ARG A 184 2.29 2.78 1.67
C ARG A 184 0.83 2.74 2.13
N GLN A 185 -0.12 3.02 1.25
CA GLN A 185 -1.55 3.01 1.54
C GLN A 185 -2.22 1.68 1.19
N ARG A 186 -1.45 0.72 0.70
CA ARG A 186 -1.91 -0.59 0.27
C ARG A 186 -1.42 -1.67 1.22
N ASP A 187 -2.20 -2.74 1.31
CA ASP A 187 -1.75 -3.95 1.97
C ASP A 187 -0.79 -4.71 1.07
N VAL A 188 0.40 -4.97 1.59
CA VAL A 188 1.45 -5.71 0.90
C VAL A 188 1.73 -7.00 1.63
N VAL A 189 1.61 -8.12 0.92
CA VAL A 189 2.06 -9.43 1.40
C VAL A 189 3.49 -9.66 0.92
N ASN A 190 4.42 -9.86 1.85
CA ASN A 190 5.78 -10.24 1.55
C ASN A 190 5.95 -11.76 1.71
N TYR A 191 6.24 -12.45 0.61
CA TYR A 191 6.43 -13.90 0.58
C TYR A 191 7.85 -14.35 0.92
N SER A 192 8.79 -13.43 1.10
CA SER A 192 10.23 -13.74 1.24
C SER A 192 10.89 -13.19 2.50
N ALA A 193 10.18 -12.40 3.32
CA ALA A 193 10.78 -11.61 4.41
C ALA A 193 11.58 -12.41 5.44
N GLU A 194 11.02 -13.49 6.00
CA GLU A 194 11.71 -14.32 7.00
C GLU A 194 11.96 -15.74 6.49
N ASP A 195 11.02 -16.25 5.72
CA ASP A 195 11.03 -17.62 5.21
C ASP A 195 10.29 -17.68 3.89
N SER A 196 10.94 -18.09 2.83
CA SER A 196 10.35 -18.18 1.49
C SER A 196 9.29 -19.28 1.36
N ARG A 197 9.18 -20.16 2.38
CA ARG A 197 8.18 -21.23 2.40
C ARG A 197 6.78 -20.66 2.61
N THR A 198 5.92 -20.88 1.63
CA THR A 198 4.54 -20.42 1.69
C THR A 198 3.60 -21.58 1.98
N ARG A 199 2.69 -21.41 2.95
CA ARG A 199 1.69 -22.41 3.28
C ARG A 199 0.43 -22.23 2.46
N LEU A 200 0.09 -23.22 1.65
CA LEU A 200 -1.13 -23.25 0.84
C LEU A 200 -2.22 -24.11 1.49
N SER A 201 -3.45 -23.87 1.06
CA SER A 201 -4.61 -24.72 1.33
C SER A 201 -5.27 -25.17 0.03
N LEU A 202 -5.78 -26.40 0.04
CA LEU A 202 -6.63 -26.93 -1.01
C LEU A 202 -7.82 -27.62 -0.34
N ASP A 203 -9.00 -27.19 -0.71
CA ASP A 203 -10.25 -27.77 -0.24
C ASP A 203 -10.72 -28.83 -1.22
N VAL A 204 -11.07 -29.99 -0.71
CA VAL A 204 -11.60 -31.14 -1.45
C VAL A 204 -12.87 -31.62 -0.74
N LEU A 205 -13.99 -31.62 -1.44
CA LEU A 205 -15.27 -32.11 -0.92
C LEU A 205 -15.43 -33.56 -1.35
N VAL A 206 -15.55 -34.48 -0.40
CA VAL A 206 -15.77 -35.90 -0.66
C VAL A 206 -17.17 -36.33 -0.14
N THR A 207 -17.79 -37.31 -0.79
CA THR A 207 -19.14 -37.76 -0.40
C THR A 207 -19.14 -38.37 1.01
N TYR A 208 -20.29 -38.44 1.65
CA TYR A 208 -20.47 -39.06 2.97
C TYR A 208 -20.24 -40.56 2.97
N GLU A 209 -20.41 -41.20 1.80
CA GLU A 209 -20.21 -42.63 1.56
C GLU A 209 -18.73 -43.00 1.42
N SER A 210 -17.86 -42.01 1.20
CA SER A 210 -16.43 -42.20 1.05
C SER A 210 -15.74 -42.51 2.38
N ASP A 211 -14.72 -43.36 2.35
CA ASP A 211 -13.86 -43.57 3.52
C ASP A 211 -12.94 -42.34 3.72
N ILE A 212 -13.25 -41.55 4.74
CA ILE A 212 -12.53 -40.31 5.05
C ILE A 212 -11.07 -40.55 5.42
N ALA A 213 -10.73 -41.68 6.07
CA ALA A 213 -9.37 -42.02 6.45
C ALA A 213 -8.53 -42.33 5.21
N VAL A 214 -9.10 -43.07 4.27
CA VAL A 214 -8.48 -43.36 2.97
C VAL A 214 -8.33 -42.08 2.17
N ALA A 215 -9.38 -41.26 2.07
CA ALA A 215 -9.36 -39.98 1.35
C ALA A 215 -8.21 -39.08 1.86
N ARG A 216 -8.10 -38.89 3.17
CA ARG A 216 -7.02 -38.11 3.79
C ARG A 216 -5.64 -38.61 3.40
N SER A 217 -5.42 -39.90 3.52
CA SER A 217 -4.12 -40.51 3.22
C SER A 217 -3.70 -40.35 1.75
N LEU A 218 -4.66 -40.48 0.83
CA LEU A 218 -4.45 -40.29 -0.60
C LEU A 218 -4.16 -38.85 -0.98
N ILE A 219 -4.89 -37.89 -0.43
CA ILE A 219 -4.70 -36.46 -0.67
C ILE A 219 -3.32 -36.02 -0.12
N GLU A 220 -2.95 -36.48 1.08
CA GLU A 220 -1.62 -36.18 1.64
C GLU A 220 -0.50 -36.80 0.79
N ALA A 221 -0.64 -38.03 0.34
CA ALA A 221 0.33 -38.69 -0.52
C ALA A 221 0.45 -37.99 -1.88
N ALA A 222 -0.66 -37.57 -2.48
CA ALA A 222 -0.66 -36.81 -3.73
C ALA A 222 0.12 -35.50 -3.66
N ALA A 223 0.03 -34.79 -2.54
CA ALA A 223 0.78 -33.56 -2.31
C ALA A 223 2.29 -33.81 -2.11
N ARG A 224 2.65 -34.90 -1.40
CA ARG A 224 4.07 -35.27 -1.16
C ARG A 224 4.84 -35.58 -2.44
N GLU A 225 4.17 -35.95 -3.52
CA GLU A 225 4.80 -36.27 -4.81
C GLU A 225 5.20 -35.05 -5.64
N VAL A 226 4.81 -33.85 -5.23
CA VAL A 226 5.11 -32.63 -5.95
C VAL A 226 6.46 -32.07 -5.49
N ASP A 227 7.45 -31.97 -6.39
CA ASP A 227 8.85 -31.65 -6.08
C ASP A 227 9.06 -30.39 -5.23
N ASN A 228 8.23 -29.35 -5.41
CA ASN A 228 8.35 -28.11 -4.68
C ASN A 228 7.44 -28.04 -3.43
N VAL A 229 6.79 -29.15 -3.07
CA VAL A 229 6.06 -29.33 -1.81
C VAL A 229 6.97 -29.99 -0.80
N ILE A 230 6.99 -29.47 0.42
CA ILE A 230 7.75 -30.06 1.53
C ILE A 230 7.06 -31.36 1.97
N ALA A 231 7.70 -32.49 1.68
CA ALA A 231 7.13 -33.81 1.96
C ALA A 231 7.12 -34.18 3.46
N GLY A 232 7.99 -33.58 4.27
CA GLY A 232 8.10 -33.84 5.70
C GLY A 232 9.32 -33.15 6.31
N GLY A 233 9.57 -33.43 7.59
CA GLY A 233 10.66 -32.83 8.34
C GLY A 233 10.21 -32.27 9.69
N PRO A 234 11.05 -31.51 10.38
CA PRO A 234 10.66 -30.83 11.62
C PRO A 234 9.57 -29.80 11.39
N ASP A 235 8.75 -29.59 12.40
CA ASP A 235 7.68 -28.61 12.35
C ASP A 235 8.20 -27.21 12.00
N ILE A 236 7.45 -26.53 11.13
CA ILE A 236 7.77 -25.17 10.69
C ILE A 236 7.15 -24.17 11.67
N ARG A 237 7.99 -23.27 12.17
CA ARG A 237 7.56 -22.22 13.08
C ARG A 237 6.98 -21.03 12.31
N VAL A 238 5.79 -20.57 12.72
CA VAL A 238 5.18 -19.32 12.24
C VAL A 238 4.80 -18.50 13.47
N GLY A 239 5.52 -17.46 13.74
CA GLY A 239 5.39 -16.68 14.98
C GLY A 239 5.62 -17.54 16.23
N ALA A 240 4.62 -17.63 17.10
CA ALA A 240 4.67 -18.46 18.30
C ALA A 240 4.19 -19.91 18.08
N ALA A 241 3.56 -20.21 16.94
CA ALA A 241 2.99 -21.53 16.64
C ALA A 241 3.95 -22.40 15.83
N ARG A 242 3.77 -23.73 15.92
CA ARG A 242 4.45 -24.73 15.11
C ARG A 242 3.44 -25.52 14.31
N TYR A 243 3.75 -25.77 13.06
CA TYR A 243 2.87 -26.49 12.15
C TYR A 243 3.63 -27.65 11.48
N PRO A 244 2.95 -28.77 11.22
CA PRO A 244 3.56 -29.88 10.49
C PRO A 244 4.19 -29.41 9.17
N ALA A 245 5.42 -29.85 8.91
CA ALA A 245 6.07 -29.60 7.63
C ALA A 245 5.46 -30.46 6.51
N SER A 246 5.03 -31.68 6.85
CA SER A 246 4.37 -32.57 5.90
C SER A 246 2.97 -32.08 5.51
N PRO A 247 2.52 -32.37 4.28
CA PRO A 247 1.12 -32.21 3.89
C PRO A 247 0.20 -32.92 4.88
N THR A 248 -0.80 -32.20 5.37
CA THR A 248 -1.73 -32.69 6.38
C THR A 248 -3.14 -32.30 6.02
N VAL A 249 -4.06 -33.26 6.07
CA VAL A 249 -5.48 -33.05 5.78
C VAL A 249 -6.30 -32.98 7.06
N TYR A 250 -7.11 -31.95 7.15
CA TYR A 250 -8.07 -31.73 8.25
C TYR A 250 -9.49 -31.84 7.73
N ILE A 251 -10.41 -32.37 8.55
CA ILE A 251 -11.84 -32.17 8.32
C ILE A 251 -12.16 -30.74 8.67
N ASN A 252 -12.63 -29.97 7.69
CA ASN A 252 -12.95 -28.57 7.86
C ASN A 252 -14.41 -28.39 8.26
N ASN A 253 -15.33 -29.04 7.52
CA ASN A 253 -16.76 -28.94 7.75
C ASN A 253 -17.50 -30.16 7.20
N PHE A 254 -18.70 -30.41 7.74
CA PHE A 254 -19.72 -31.30 7.16
C PHE A 254 -20.65 -30.41 6.34
N ALA A 255 -20.52 -30.47 5.01
CA ALA A 255 -21.27 -29.64 4.08
C ALA A 255 -22.51 -30.36 3.53
N ASP A 256 -23.34 -29.65 2.76
CA ASP A 256 -24.64 -30.17 2.27
C ASP A 256 -24.52 -31.44 1.41
N HIS A 257 -23.41 -31.60 0.68
CA HIS A 257 -23.20 -32.69 -0.26
C HIS A 257 -22.05 -33.63 0.12
N GLY A 258 -21.41 -33.42 1.27
CA GLY A 258 -20.29 -34.27 1.69
C GLY A 258 -19.40 -33.62 2.77
N VAL A 259 -18.27 -34.25 3.02
CA VAL A 259 -17.31 -33.83 4.02
C VAL A 259 -16.22 -32.96 3.35
N LEU A 260 -16.09 -31.72 3.81
CA LEU A 260 -15.06 -30.78 3.33
C LEU A 260 -13.74 -31.09 4.01
N LEU A 261 -12.76 -31.54 3.23
CA LEU A 261 -11.41 -31.81 3.65
C LEU A 261 -10.51 -30.67 3.20
N THR A 262 -9.72 -30.09 4.12
CA THR A 262 -8.72 -29.07 3.80
C THR A 262 -7.32 -29.63 3.94
N LEU A 263 -6.62 -29.79 2.82
CA LEU A 263 -5.20 -30.07 2.77
C LEU A 263 -4.39 -28.82 3.05
N ARG A 264 -3.48 -28.87 4.03
CA ARG A 264 -2.49 -27.81 4.31
C ARG A 264 -1.11 -28.33 3.96
N TYR A 265 -0.37 -27.59 3.13
CA TYR A 265 0.96 -27.99 2.67
C TYR A 265 1.84 -26.77 2.44
N TRP A 266 3.16 -26.98 2.48
CA TRP A 266 4.16 -25.93 2.30
C TRP A 266 4.83 -26.05 0.94
N VAL A 267 5.00 -24.91 0.29
CA VAL A 267 5.71 -24.77 -0.99
C VAL A 267 6.99 -23.98 -0.76
N THR A 268 8.11 -24.45 -1.34
CA THR A 268 9.44 -23.86 -1.15
C THR A 268 9.68 -22.60 -1.99
N GLU A 269 8.97 -22.45 -3.09
CA GLU A 269 9.18 -21.39 -4.10
C GLU A 269 7.90 -20.56 -4.28
N PRO A 270 7.84 -19.34 -3.71
CA PRO A 270 6.61 -18.54 -3.72
C PRO A 270 6.19 -18.09 -5.13
N TYR A 271 7.10 -18.03 -6.10
CA TYR A 271 6.78 -17.69 -7.48
C TYR A 271 6.16 -18.86 -8.28
N LYS A 272 6.13 -20.07 -7.71
CA LYS A 272 5.54 -21.27 -8.34
C LYS A 272 4.23 -21.73 -7.67
N LEU A 273 3.58 -20.88 -6.87
CA LEU A 273 2.38 -21.26 -6.10
C LEU A 273 1.27 -21.82 -6.99
N LEU A 274 0.97 -21.16 -8.12
CA LEU A 274 -0.05 -21.62 -9.05
C LEU A 274 0.30 -22.97 -9.68
N ALA A 275 1.54 -23.14 -10.11
CA ALA A 275 2.02 -24.40 -10.71
C ALA A 275 2.03 -25.54 -9.67
N ALA A 276 2.45 -25.26 -8.44
CA ALA A 276 2.41 -26.22 -7.34
C ALA A 276 0.99 -26.66 -7.03
N ARG A 277 0.07 -25.68 -6.89
CA ARG A 277 -1.35 -25.95 -6.66
C ARG A 277 -1.95 -26.82 -7.76
N SER A 278 -1.69 -26.49 -9.02
CA SER A 278 -2.20 -27.26 -10.16
C SER A 278 -1.67 -28.69 -10.19
N LYS A 279 -0.38 -28.91 -9.91
CA LYS A 279 0.20 -30.26 -9.80
C LYS A 279 -0.42 -31.06 -8.66
N VAL A 280 -0.56 -30.45 -7.48
CA VAL A 280 -1.23 -31.11 -6.33
C VAL A 280 -2.65 -31.48 -6.67
N GLN A 281 -3.45 -30.59 -7.27
CA GLN A 281 -4.83 -30.88 -7.68
C GLN A 281 -4.89 -32.04 -8.69
N THR A 282 -3.99 -32.04 -9.70
CA THR A 282 -3.92 -33.12 -10.69
C THR A 282 -3.57 -34.46 -10.04
N ASN A 283 -2.64 -34.49 -9.09
CA ASN A 283 -2.29 -35.71 -8.39
C ASN A 283 -3.40 -36.19 -7.45
N VAL A 284 -4.08 -35.25 -6.76
CA VAL A 284 -5.25 -35.57 -5.93
C VAL A 284 -6.35 -36.19 -6.77
N TRP A 285 -6.71 -35.55 -7.91
CA TRP A 285 -7.72 -36.05 -8.81
C TRP A 285 -7.42 -37.51 -9.23
N ARG A 286 -6.22 -37.77 -9.74
CA ARG A 286 -5.81 -39.10 -10.19
C ARG A 286 -5.88 -40.15 -9.10
N ARG A 287 -5.40 -39.83 -7.88
CA ARG A 287 -5.41 -40.80 -6.79
C ARG A 287 -6.78 -41.09 -6.22
N LEU A 288 -7.69 -40.13 -6.25
CA LEU A 288 -9.09 -40.32 -5.82
C LEU A 288 -9.89 -41.09 -6.86
N GLU A 289 -9.64 -40.89 -8.19
CA GLU A 289 -10.29 -41.62 -9.26
C GLU A 289 -10.00 -43.13 -9.21
N ASP A 290 -8.77 -43.52 -8.84
CA ASP A 290 -8.34 -44.92 -8.72
C ASP A 290 -8.78 -45.57 -7.40
N ALA A 291 -9.44 -44.84 -6.51
CA ALA A 291 -9.82 -45.29 -5.19
C ALA A 291 -11.36 -45.24 -5.01
N ASN A 292 -11.85 -45.96 -3.99
CA ASN A 292 -13.27 -45.88 -3.62
C ASN A 292 -13.56 -44.60 -2.80
N VAL A 293 -13.18 -43.43 -3.39
CA VAL A 293 -13.39 -42.09 -2.80
C VAL A 293 -13.96 -41.21 -3.89
N GLU A 294 -15.18 -40.75 -3.70
CA GLU A 294 -15.87 -39.92 -4.68
C GLU A 294 -15.85 -38.44 -4.30
N ILE A 295 -15.44 -37.58 -5.26
CA ILE A 295 -15.52 -36.13 -5.10
C ILE A 295 -17.00 -35.74 -5.16
N ALA A 296 -17.47 -35.06 -4.11
CA ALA A 296 -18.88 -34.69 -4.03
C ALA A 296 -19.24 -33.61 -5.08
N TYR A 297 -20.36 -33.82 -5.72
CA TYR A 297 -21.00 -32.86 -6.61
C TYR A 297 -22.44 -32.62 -6.13
N PRO A 298 -23.11 -31.54 -6.53
CA PRO A 298 -24.47 -31.27 -6.12
C PRO A 298 -25.38 -32.40 -6.56
N HIS A 299 -26.01 -33.10 -5.61
CA HIS A 299 -26.98 -34.16 -5.84
C HIS A 299 -28.14 -33.99 -4.89
N SER A 300 -29.30 -34.63 -5.24
CA SER A 300 -30.52 -34.63 -4.43
C SER A 300 -31.06 -36.03 -4.31
N HIS A 301 -31.36 -36.43 -3.11
CA HIS A 301 -32.10 -37.67 -2.84
C HIS A 301 -33.57 -37.32 -2.79
N LEU A 302 -34.36 -37.94 -3.67
CA LEU A 302 -35.82 -37.78 -3.70
C LEU A 302 -36.45 -39.03 -3.04
N TYR A 303 -37.12 -38.81 -1.95
CA TYR A 303 -37.88 -39.87 -1.28
C TYR A 303 -39.34 -39.73 -1.69
N PHE A 304 -39.90 -40.82 -2.24
CA PHE A 304 -41.31 -40.94 -2.56
C PHE A 304 -41.96 -41.82 -1.54
N ASP A 305 -43.01 -41.33 -0.88
CA ASP A 305 -43.85 -42.08 0.03
C ASP A 305 -45.23 -42.31 -0.61
N ASP A 306 -46.07 -43.04 0.07
CA ASP A 306 -47.41 -43.39 -0.42
C ASP A 306 -48.32 -42.18 -0.71
N THR A 307 -47.92 -40.98 -0.23
CA THR A 307 -48.66 -39.73 -0.46
C THR A 307 -48.11 -38.90 -1.63
N SER A 308 -46.96 -39.28 -2.17
CA SER A 308 -46.24 -38.50 -3.22
C SER A 308 -46.79 -38.71 -4.63
N GLY A 309 -47.70 -39.68 -4.81
CA GLY A 309 -48.26 -40.08 -6.12
C GLY A 309 -47.28 -40.93 -6.96
N GLU A 310 -47.70 -41.29 -8.17
CA GLU A 310 -46.86 -42.06 -9.10
C GLU A 310 -46.03 -41.14 -9.97
N MET A 311 -44.71 -41.38 -10.02
CA MET A 311 -43.82 -40.72 -10.96
C MET A 311 -43.31 -41.71 -12.01
N ASN A 312 -43.67 -41.48 -13.29
CA ASN A 312 -43.10 -42.23 -14.41
C ASN A 312 -41.71 -41.70 -14.77
N VAL A 313 -40.68 -42.42 -14.34
CA VAL A 313 -39.29 -42.10 -14.69
C VAL A 313 -38.84 -42.97 -15.86
N SER A 314 -38.62 -42.39 -17.03
CA SER A 314 -37.97 -43.10 -18.14
C SER A 314 -36.46 -42.81 -18.08
N LEU A 315 -35.65 -43.83 -17.79
CA LEU A 315 -34.20 -43.75 -17.89
C LEU A 315 -33.81 -43.93 -19.36
N THR A 316 -33.53 -42.81 -20.07
CA THR A 316 -32.93 -42.85 -21.41
C THR A 316 -31.43 -42.84 -21.24
N ASN A 317 -30.76 -43.97 -21.33
CA ASN A 317 -29.32 -44.04 -21.48
C ASN A 317 -28.92 -43.35 -22.79
N GLY A 318 -28.38 -42.15 -22.70
CA GLY A 318 -28.10 -41.28 -23.82
C GLY A 318 -26.91 -41.69 -24.73
N LEU A 319 -26.62 -42.96 -24.95
CA LEU A 319 -25.64 -43.45 -25.90
C LEU A 319 -26.17 -44.77 -26.52
N GLY A 320 -27.17 -44.69 -27.40
CA GLY A 320 -27.57 -45.88 -28.15
C GLY A 320 -28.83 -45.66 -28.98
N GLY A 321 -28.69 -45.32 -30.24
CA GLY A 321 -29.62 -45.69 -31.26
C GLY A 321 -30.86 -44.83 -31.42
N LEU A 322 -30.79 -43.83 -32.27
CA LEU A 322 -31.94 -43.34 -33.05
C LEU A 322 -32.36 -44.37 -34.06
N ASP A 323 -32.89 -45.48 -33.65
CA ASP A 323 -33.56 -46.40 -34.58
C ASP A 323 -34.72 -47.10 -33.83
N GLY A 324 -35.94 -46.82 -34.27
CA GLY A 324 -37.11 -47.60 -33.87
C GLY A 324 -38.20 -46.84 -33.13
N VAL A 325 -38.73 -45.76 -33.68
CA VAL A 325 -40.09 -45.34 -33.35
C VAL A 325 -41.04 -46.23 -34.16
N ASP A 326 -41.45 -47.36 -33.55
CA ASP A 326 -42.56 -48.17 -34.07
C ASP A 326 -43.87 -47.44 -33.72
N ARG A 327 -44.50 -46.91 -34.77
CA ARG A 327 -45.87 -46.39 -34.76
C ARG A 327 -46.82 -47.51 -34.98
N SER A 328 -47.21 -48.18 -33.94
CA SER A 328 -48.44 -49.02 -34.02
C SER A 328 -48.99 -49.27 -32.66
N HIS A 329 -49.99 -48.48 -32.29
CA HIS A 329 -51.28 -49.08 -31.73
C HIS A 329 -52.31 -47.97 -31.55
N THR A 330 -52.99 -47.69 -32.62
CA THR A 330 -54.41 -47.34 -32.58
C THR A 330 -55.17 -48.56 -32.13
N ALA A 331 -55.72 -48.54 -30.96
CA ALA A 331 -56.76 -49.50 -30.57
C ALA A 331 -58.06 -48.75 -30.30
N THR A 332 -58.90 -48.76 -31.25
CA THR A 332 -60.38 -48.74 -31.12
C THR A 332 -60.85 -49.69 -30.05
N GLY A 333 -61.84 -49.27 -29.27
CA GLY A 333 -62.51 -50.10 -28.35
C GLY A 333 -63.78 -49.44 -27.82
N ASP A 334 -64.83 -49.65 -28.57
CA ASP A 334 -66.25 -49.47 -28.19
C ASP A 334 -66.62 -50.18 -26.86
N ALA A 335 -67.46 -49.55 -26.14
CA ALA A 335 -68.67 -49.90 -25.44
C ALA A 335 -68.83 -49.22 -24.10
#